data_8bd649aa226522c099c4f98e1f6299bb
#
_entry.id   8bd649aa226522c099c4f98e1f6299bb
#
_cell.length_a   1.000
_cell.length_b   1.000
_cell.length_c   1.000
_cell.angle_alpha   90.00
_cell.angle_beta   90.00
_cell.angle_gamma   90.00
#
_symmetry.space_group_name_H-M   'P 1'
#
loop_
_entity.id
_entity.type
_entity.pdbx_description
1 polymer ?
#
loop_
_entity_poly.entity_id
_entity_poly.type
_entity_poly.pdbx_seq_one_letter_code
_entity_poly.pdbx_strand_id
1 'polypeptide(L)'
;ALKMQVAFGLPSIGGKDSMSGTFEHISVPPTLIAFGITTVPADKVVSTDLKKAGNKLYLIKHNALANYMPNVEQLKENWTYTTNAIQSGKVCATFALGFGGVAEALAKMSFGNELAVNIQIAENELFDYNYGSILVEATEELTLPTAQYLGTVIEGTHLIINGERVSREALLKAC
;
A
#
# COMPACT_ATOMS: atom_id res chain seq x y z
N ALA A 1 18.39 6.70 8.92
CA ALA A 1 18.42 6.85 7.45
C ALA A 1 19.50 6.00 6.80
N LEU A 2 20.83 6.25 7.04
CA LEU A 2 21.94 5.58 6.35
C LEU A 2 21.88 4.03 6.43
N LYS A 3 21.62 3.46 7.62
CA LYS A 3 21.53 2.01 7.81
C LYS A 3 20.52 1.36 6.86
N MET A 4 19.37 2.00 6.63
CA MET A 4 18.34 1.48 5.73
C MET A 4 18.75 1.59 4.26
N GLN A 5 19.36 2.70 3.87
CA GLN A 5 19.87 2.86 2.50
C GLN A 5 20.91 1.78 2.15
N VAL A 6 21.85 1.54 3.08
CA VAL A 6 22.86 0.47 2.90
C VAL A 6 22.19 -0.90 2.86
N ALA A 7 21.25 -1.18 3.77
CA ALA A 7 20.58 -2.48 3.85
C ALA A 7 19.76 -2.79 2.59
N PHE A 8 19.11 -1.80 1.98
CA PHE A 8 18.35 -1.98 0.73
C PHE A 8 19.19 -1.79 -0.54
N GLY A 9 20.43 -1.31 -0.42
CA GLY A 9 21.23 -0.97 -1.58
C GLY A 9 20.68 0.21 -2.39
N LEU A 10 19.94 1.13 -1.73
CA LEU A 10 19.27 2.27 -2.36
C LEU A 10 19.95 3.57 -1.93
N PRO A 11 20.88 4.10 -2.73
CA PRO A 11 21.52 5.37 -2.42
C PRO A 11 20.51 6.53 -2.57
N SER A 12 20.50 7.43 -1.60
CA SER A 12 19.82 8.71 -1.80
C SER A 12 20.58 9.55 -2.80
N ILE A 13 19.86 10.15 -3.74
CA ILE A 13 20.40 11.17 -4.66
C ILE A 13 20.26 12.59 -4.10
N GLY A 14 19.52 12.76 -3.03
CA GLY A 14 19.29 13.99 -2.34
C GLY A 14 18.40 13.76 -1.11
N GLY A 15 18.14 14.82 -0.41
CA GLY A 15 17.30 14.80 0.77
C GLY A 15 17.07 16.20 1.29
N LYS A 16 16.23 16.31 2.30
CA LYS A 16 15.89 17.54 2.99
C LYS A 16 15.52 17.21 4.44
N ASP A 17 15.92 18.04 5.35
CA ASP A 17 15.38 18.09 6.70
C ASP A 17 14.55 19.34 6.90
N SER A 18 13.59 19.32 7.80
CA SER A 18 12.89 20.50 8.27
C SER A 18 13.29 20.78 9.71
N MET A 19 13.50 22.05 9.99
CA MET A 19 13.70 22.52 11.35
C MET A 19 12.36 22.45 12.10
N SER A 20 12.36 21.83 13.28
CA SER A 20 11.21 21.87 14.17
C SER A 20 11.04 23.28 14.74
N GLY A 21 9.82 23.75 14.87
CA GLY A 21 9.52 25.04 15.44
C GLY A 21 8.03 25.33 15.47
N THR A 22 7.64 26.34 16.22
CA THR A 22 6.26 26.80 16.28
C THR A 22 6.21 28.27 15.88
N PHE A 23 5.35 28.60 14.96
CA PHE A 23 5.02 29.97 14.58
C PHE A 23 3.51 30.17 14.71
N GLU A 24 3.11 31.04 15.62
CA GLU A 24 1.71 31.23 15.99
C GLU A 24 1.02 29.89 16.37
N HIS A 25 0.08 29.42 15.56
CA HIS A 25 -0.65 28.16 15.74
C HIS A 25 -0.12 27.00 14.87
N ILE A 26 0.95 27.23 14.10
CA ILE A 26 1.56 26.23 13.24
C ILE A 26 2.73 25.59 13.95
N SER A 27 2.70 24.28 14.13
CA SER A 27 3.80 23.48 14.67
C SER A 27 4.42 22.65 13.55
N VAL A 28 5.73 22.81 13.34
CA VAL A 28 6.49 22.03 12.35
C VAL A 28 7.23 20.92 13.05
N PRO A 29 6.90 19.65 12.82
CA PRO A 29 7.64 18.52 13.39
C PRO A 29 9.01 18.37 12.69
N PRO A 30 10.03 17.82 13.38
CA PRO A 30 11.27 17.46 12.71
C PRO A 30 11.01 16.39 11.66
N THR A 31 11.40 16.66 10.43
CA THR A 31 11.12 15.77 9.28
C THR A 31 12.39 15.54 8.47
N LEU A 32 12.73 14.28 8.21
CA LEU A 32 13.80 13.87 7.31
C LEU A 32 13.20 13.25 6.04
N ILE A 33 13.56 13.81 4.89
CA ILE A 33 13.12 13.31 3.59
C ILE A 33 14.35 12.82 2.83
N ALA A 34 14.27 11.60 2.27
CA ALA A 34 15.29 11.04 1.39
C ALA A 34 14.70 10.82 -0.01
N PHE A 35 15.44 11.21 -1.04
CA PHE A 35 15.05 11.02 -2.43
C PHE A 35 15.90 9.90 -3.05
N GLY A 36 15.22 8.91 -3.59
CA GLY A 36 15.81 7.86 -4.42
C GLY A 36 15.23 7.93 -5.83
N ILE A 37 15.95 7.41 -6.81
CA ILE A 37 15.49 7.31 -8.21
C ILE A 37 15.81 5.93 -8.77
N THR A 38 14.91 5.45 -9.60
CA THR A 38 15.10 4.23 -10.39
C THR A 38 14.38 4.37 -11.73
N THR A 39 14.63 3.44 -12.63
CA THR A 39 13.94 3.35 -13.93
C THR A 39 13.16 2.06 -14.02
N VAL A 40 12.02 2.11 -14.70
CA VAL A 40 11.19 0.94 -14.98
C VAL A 40 10.64 1.06 -16.41
N PRO A 41 10.50 -0.05 -17.17
CA PRO A 41 9.80 -0.01 -18.46
C PRO A 41 8.37 0.49 -18.29
N ALA A 42 7.94 1.44 -19.12
CA ALA A 42 6.64 2.10 -18.97
C ALA A 42 5.46 1.13 -19.07
N ASP A 43 5.60 0.06 -19.87
CA ASP A 43 4.60 -1.02 -20.01
C ASP A 43 4.49 -1.94 -18.78
N LYS A 44 5.39 -1.79 -17.81
CA LYS A 44 5.41 -2.54 -16.54
C LYS A 44 4.95 -1.70 -15.34
N VAL A 45 4.49 -0.50 -15.59
CA VAL A 45 3.91 0.35 -14.54
C VAL A 45 2.44 0.00 -14.36
N VAL A 46 2.02 -0.26 -13.12
CA VAL A 46 0.61 -0.43 -12.76
C VAL A 46 0.13 0.77 -11.95
N SER A 47 -1.13 1.17 -12.13
CA SER A 47 -1.73 2.22 -11.31
C SER A 47 -2.35 1.64 -10.03
N THR A 48 -2.79 2.51 -9.16
CA THR A 48 -3.44 2.11 -7.91
C THR A 48 -4.89 1.69 -8.08
N ASP A 49 -5.58 2.15 -9.15
CA ASP A 49 -7.01 1.89 -9.32
C ASP A 49 -7.31 0.42 -9.56
N LEU A 50 -8.41 -0.08 -8.99
CA LEU A 50 -8.93 -1.42 -9.26
C LEU A 50 -9.23 -1.61 -10.74
N LYS A 51 -8.98 -2.81 -11.29
CA LYS A 51 -9.03 -3.07 -12.73
C LYS A 51 -10.23 -3.89 -13.18
N LYS A 52 -10.61 -4.93 -12.41
CA LYS A 52 -11.65 -5.86 -12.89
C LYS A 52 -12.37 -6.56 -11.75
N ALA A 53 -13.69 -6.57 -11.80
CA ALA A 53 -14.51 -7.40 -10.94
C ALA A 53 -14.17 -8.89 -11.09
N GLY A 54 -14.10 -9.60 -9.97
CA GLY A 54 -13.69 -10.99 -9.88
C GLY A 54 -12.21 -11.19 -9.57
N ASN A 55 -11.35 -10.17 -9.73
CA ASN A 55 -9.96 -10.22 -9.30
C ASN A 55 -9.87 -10.33 -7.77
N LYS A 56 -8.77 -10.91 -7.30
CA LYS A 56 -8.51 -11.18 -5.89
C LYS A 56 -7.73 -10.03 -5.26
N LEU A 57 -8.01 -9.75 -3.99
CA LEU A 57 -7.27 -8.77 -3.19
C LEU A 57 -6.43 -9.46 -2.14
N TYR A 58 -5.16 -9.09 -2.09
CA TYR A 58 -4.22 -9.58 -1.11
C TYR A 58 -3.50 -8.43 -0.41
N LEU A 59 -3.31 -8.57 0.89
CA LEU A 59 -2.37 -7.77 1.65
C LEU A 59 -1.04 -8.53 1.71
N ILE A 60 -0.01 -8.02 1.03
CA ILE A 60 1.37 -8.50 1.19
C ILE A 60 1.93 -7.83 2.43
N LYS A 61 1.93 -8.58 3.54
CA LYS A 61 2.14 -8.05 4.88
C LYS A 61 3.61 -7.96 5.24
N HIS A 62 4.01 -6.80 5.73
CA HIS A 62 5.30 -6.60 6.39
C HIS A 62 5.12 -6.70 7.90
N ASN A 63 5.89 -7.57 8.55
CA ASN A 63 5.94 -7.69 10.00
C ASN A 63 7.17 -6.95 10.50
N ALA A 64 6.97 -5.75 11.00
CA ALA A 64 8.05 -4.95 11.58
C ALA A 64 8.70 -5.68 12.77
N LEU A 65 9.99 -5.43 12.97
CA LEU A 65 10.71 -5.90 14.15
C LEU A 65 10.30 -5.07 15.39
N ALA A 66 10.82 -5.43 16.55
CA ALA A 66 10.66 -4.64 17.76
C ALA A 66 11.05 -3.17 17.50
N ASN A 67 10.38 -2.24 18.17
CA ASN A 67 10.54 -0.78 17.99
C ASN A 67 10.20 -0.27 16.59
N TYR A 68 9.27 -0.95 15.88
CA TYR A 68 8.82 -0.59 14.53
C TYR A 68 9.94 -0.53 13.48
N MET A 69 11.08 -1.16 13.74
CA MET A 69 12.16 -1.24 12.76
C MET A 69 11.78 -2.15 11.60
N PRO A 70 12.14 -1.80 10.35
CA PRO A 70 11.85 -2.63 9.20
C PRO A 70 12.52 -4.00 9.28
N ASN A 71 11.78 -5.05 8.98
CA ASN A 71 12.34 -6.36 8.68
C ASN A 71 12.84 -6.36 7.23
N VAL A 72 14.11 -6.00 7.06
CA VAL A 72 14.73 -5.76 5.74
C VAL A 72 14.63 -6.98 4.83
N GLU A 73 14.89 -8.17 5.34
CA GLU A 73 14.88 -9.40 4.54
C GLU A 73 13.47 -9.70 4.03
N GLN A 74 12.47 -9.63 4.92
CA GLN A 74 11.07 -9.81 4.52
C GLN A 74 10.60 -8.76 3.52
N LEU A 75 11.00 -7.49 3.69
CA LEU A 75 10.66 -6.43 2.73
C LEU A 75 11.28 -6.69 1.35
N LYS A 76 12.54 -7.11 1.29
CA LYS A 76 13.19 -7.48 0.03
C LYS A 76 12.47 -8.63 -0.66
N GLU A 77 12.10 -9.66 0.07
CA GLU A 77 11.35 -10.81 -0.44
C GLU A 77 9.98 -10.38 -0.99
N ASN A 78 9.21 -9.64 -0.17
CA ASN A 78 7.88 -9.15 -0.53
C ASN A 78 7.91 -8.26 -1.78
N TRP A 79 8.84 -7.30 -1.83
CA TRP A 79 8.92 -6.35 -2.95
C TRP A 79 9.44 -7.00 -4.22
N THR A 80 10.40 -7.94 -4.11
CA THR A 80 10.86 -8.74 -5.25
C THR A 80 9.74 -9.59 -5.81
N TYR A 81 8.99 -10.29 -4.94
CA TYR A 81 7.84 -11.06 -5.37
C TYR A 81 6.78 -10.19 -6.06
N THR A 82 6.42 -9.05 -5.44
CA THR A 82 5.44 -8.11 -6.00
C THR A 82 5.87 -7.59 -7.37
N THR A 83 7.14 -7.20 -7.51
CA THR A 83 7.70 -6.75 -8.79
C THR A 83 7.61 -7.83 -9.87
N ASN A 84 7.99 -9.06 -9.54
CA ASN A 84 7.89 -10.19 -10.49
C ASN A 84 6.44 -10.50 -10.85
N ALA A 85 5.51 -10.40 -9.89
CA ALA A 85 4.08 -10.59 -10.13
C ALA A 85 3.48 -9.51 -11.03
N ILE A 86 3.92 -8.25 -10.90
CA ILE A 86 3.56 -7.16 -11.82
C ILE A 86 4.12 -7.45 -13.22
N GLN A 87 5.40 -7.79 -13.33
CA GLN A 87 6.05 -8.06 -14.61
C GLN A 87 5.41 -9.21 -15.38
N SER A 88 4.92 -10.24 -14.67
CA SER A 88 4.21 -11.38 -15.26
C SER A 88 2.73 -11.14 -15.52
N GLY A 89 2.16 -9.99 -15.10
CA GLY A 89 0.73 -9.68 -15.22
C GLY A 89 -0.18 -10.33 -14.19
N LYS A 90 0.38 -11.01 -13.19
CA LYS A 90 -0.38 -11.60 -12.08
C LYS A 90 -0.95 -10.55 -11.15
N VAL A 91 -0.23 -9.45 -10.94
CA VAL A 91 -0.67 -8.28 -10.19
C VAL A 91 -0.90 -7.13 -11.16
N CYS A 92 -2.08 -6.51 -11.11
CA CYS A 92 -2.52 -5.48 -12.03
C CYS A 92 -2.77 -4.11 -11.38
N ALA A 93 -2.89 -4.05 -10.06
CA ALA A 93 -2.93 -2.80 -9.30
C ALA A 93 -2.26 -2.98 -7.93
N THR A 94 -1.65 -1.91 -7.43
CA THR A 94 -0.96 -1.92 -6.13
C THR A 94 -1.14 -0.62 -5.38
N PHE A 95 -1.19 -0.68 -4.05
CA PHE A 95 -1.17 0.48 -3.17
C PHE A 95 -0.22 0.21 -1.98
N ALA A 96 0.83 1.00 -1.84
CA ALA A 96 1.70 0.94 -0.66
C ALA A 96 0.97 1.54 0.55
N LEU A 97 0.88 0.79 1.65
CA LEU A 97 0.17 1.27 2.84
C LEU A 97 0.84 2.50 3.44
N GLY A 98 0.02 3.48 3.75
CA GLY A 98 0.38 4.72 4.42
C GLY A 98 -0.25 4.82 5.80
N PHE A 99 -0.45 6.05 6.24
CA PHE A 99 -1.00 6.39 7.55
C PHE A 99 -2.42 5.87 7.80
N GLY A 100 -3.26 5.79 6.76
CA GLY A 100 -4.63 5.30 6.85
C GLY A 100 -4.78 3.78 6.71
N GLY A 101 -3.67 3.04 6.59
CA GLY A 101 -3.67 1.58 6.54
C GLY A 101 -4.40 0.99 5.33
N VAL A 102 -4.99 -0.19 5.54
CA VAL A 102 -5.76 -0.90 4.51
C VAL A 102 -7.04 -0.13 4.14
N ALA A 103 -7.66 0.56 5.10
CA ALA A 103 -8.86 1.36 4.85
C ALA A 103 -8.60 2.46 3.81
N GLU A 104 -7.50 3.21 3.95
CA GLU A 104 -7.08 4.23 2.97
C GLU A 104 -6.82 3.59 1.60
N ALA A 105 -6.09 2.48 1.57
CA ALA A 105 -5.77 1.78 0.33
C ALA A 105 -7.03 1.35 -0.42
N LEU A 106 -7.98 0.69 0.26
CA LEU A 106 -9.25 0.26 -0.34
C LEU A 106 -10.07 1.41 -0.88
N ALA A 107 -10.19 2.51 -0.10
CA ALA A 107 -10.89 3.71 -0.52
C ALA A 107 -10.28 4.27 -1.80
N LYS A 108 -8.99 4.58 -1.79
CA LYS A 108 -8.29 5.20 -2.92
C LYS A 108 -8.25 4.32 -4.17
N MET A 109 -8.05 3.00 -4.00
CA MET A 109 -8.08 2.06 -5.12
C MET A 109 -9.47 1.97 -5.78
N SER A 110 -10.54 2.26 -5.06
CA SER A 110 -11.92 2.19 -5.57
C SER A 110 -12.38 3.45 -6.32
N PHE A 111 -11.64 4.56 -6.29
CA PHE A 111 -12.12 5.84 -6.83
C PHE A 111 -12.10 5.93 -8.35
N GLY A 112 -11.10 5.32 -9.01
CA GLY A 112 -10.83 5.55 -10.43
C GLY A 112 -11.79 4.88 -11.40
N ASN A 113 -12.09 3.60 -11.23
CA ASN A 113 -12.76 2.76 -12.23
C ASN A 113 -14.17 2.30 -11.83
N GLU A 114 -14.80 2.98 -10.89
CA GLU A 114 -16.16 2.67 -10.41
C GLU A 114 -16.33 1.24 -9.85
N LEU A 115 -15.24 0.61 -9.48
CA LEU A 115 -15.21 -0.69 -8.85
C LEU A 115 -15.25 -0.57 -7.32
N ALA A 116 -15.68 -1.63 -6.68
CA ALA A 116 -15.74 -1.76 -5.24
C ALA A 116 -15.07 -3.07 -4.79
N VAL A 117 -15.12 -3.36 -3.52
CA VAL A 117 -14.51 -4.55 -2.94
C VAL A 117 -15.46 -5.26 -1.99
N ASN A 118 -15.31 -6.57 -1.85
CA ASN A 118 -15.92 -7.37 -0.81
C ASN A 118 -14.82 -8.14 -0.09
N ILE A 119 -14.50 -7.76 1.13
CA ILE A 119 -13.36 -8.27 1.88
C ILE A 119 -13.70 -8.63 3.32
N GLN A 120 -12.84 -9.48 3.87
CA GLN A 120 -12.79 -9.80 5.30
C GLN A 120 -11.38 -9.49 5.83
N ILE A 121 -11.31 -8.73 6.91
CA ILE A 121 -10.07 -8.34 7.57
C ILE A 121 -10.31 -8.16 9.07
N ALA A 122 -9.32 -8.45 9.91
CA ALA A 122 -9.43 -8.16 11.33
C ALA A 122 -9.55 -6.63 11.55
N GLU A 123 -10.45 -6.20 12.45
CA GLU A 123 -10.71 -4.78 12.68
C GLU A 123 -9.45 -3.99 13.07
N ASN A 124 -8.59 -4.59 13.89
CA ASN A 124 -7.33 -3.99 14.30
C ASN A 124 -6.31 -3.85 13.16
N GLU A 125 -6.44 -4.61 12.06
CA GLU A 125 -5.57 -4.51 10.90
C GLU A 125 -6.04 -3.48 9.87
N LEU A 126 -7.33 -3.08 9.92
CA LEU A 126 -7.92 -2.19 8.93
C LEU A 126 -7.28 -0.79 8.92
N PHE A 127 -6.93 -0.27 10.09
CA PHE A 127 -6.33 1.06 10.29
C PHE A 127 -4.89 1.00 10.83
N ASP A 128 -4.28 -0.18 10.84
CA ASP A 128 -2.90 -0.33 11.29
C ASP A 128 -1.93 0.34 10.29
N TYR A 129 -0.93 1.05 10.81
CA TYR A 129 0.09 1.78 10.03
C TYR A 129 1.03 0.89 9.23
N ASN A 130 0.90 -0.34 9.25
CA ASN A 130 1.67 -1.42 8.66
C ASN A 130 2.59 -1.04 7.46
N TYR A 131 3.47 -0.06 7.68
CA TYR A 131 4.39 0.48 6.67
C TYR A 131 5.26 -0.61 6.06
N GLY A 132 5.43 -0.54 4.74
CA GLY A 132 6.13 -1.55 3.96
C GLY A 132 5.23 -2.65 3.42
N SER A 133 3.99 -2.77 3.92
CA SER A 133 2.97 -3.64 3.35
C SER A 133 2.37 -3.04 2.09
N ILE A 134 1.89 -3.89 1.20
CA ILE A 134 1.30 -3.50 -0.09
C ILE A 134 -0.04 -4.20 -0.24
N LEU A 135 -1.11 -3.43 -0.50
CA LEU A 135 -2.37 -3.99 -0.97
C LEU A 135 -2.27 -4.19 -2.49
N VAL A 136 -2.62 -5.36 -2.98
CA VAL A 136 -2.53 -5.71 -4.40
C VAL A 136 -3.82 -6.31 -4.93
N GLU A 137 -4.15 -5.97 -6.19
CA GLU A 137 -5.15 -6.67 -6.97
C GLU A 137 -4.46 -7.69 -7.88
N ALA A 138 -4.87 -8.95 -7.77
CA ALA A 138 -4.29 -10.08 -8.50
C ALA A 138 -5.31 -10.77 -9.39
N THR A 139 -4.90 -11.16 -10.58
CA THR A 139 -5.71 -11.90 -11.56
C THR A 139 -5.80 -13.38 -11.24
N GLU A 140 -4.87 -13.90 -10.43
CA GLU A 140 -4.78 -15.30 -10.00
C GLU A 140 -4.32 -15.40 -8.54
N GLU A 141 -4.18 -16.62 -8.01
CA GLU A 141 -3.71 -16.81 -6.64
C GLU A 141 -2.24 -16.47 -6.46
N LEU A 142 -1.94 -15.82 -5.33
CA LEU A 142 -0.59 -15.53 -4.91
C LEU A 142 -0.12 -16.58 -3.90
N THR A 143 1.12 -17.03 -4.05
CA THR A 143 1.70 -18.11 -3.24
C THR A 143 2.72 -17.63 -2.21
N LEU A 144 2.95 -16.32 -2.11
CA LEU A 144 3.86 -15.75 -1.10
C LEU A 144 3.30 -15.97 0.32
N PRO A 145 4.09 -16.49 1.26
CA PRO A 145 3.60 -16.76 2.64
C PRO A 145 3.05 -15.54 3.37
N THR A 146 3.54 -14.34 3.04
CA THR A 146 3.09 -13.07 3.60
C THR A 146 1.90 -12.45 2.87
N ALA A 147 1.41 -13.08 1.80
CA ALA A 147 0.23 -12.63 1.06
C ALA A 147 -1.05 -13.15 1.72
N GLN A 148 -1.70 -12.29 2.49
CA GLN A 148 -2.99 -12.56 3.12
C GLN A 148 -4.11 -12.27 2.13
N TYR A 149 -4.90 -13.29 1.78
CA TYR A 149 -6.12 -13.10 0.98
C TYR A 149 -7.17 -12.35 1.79
N LEU A 150 -7.71 -11.28 1.23
CA LEU A 150 -8.74 -10.47 1.87
C LEU A 150 -10.13 -10.69 1.27
N GLY A 151 -10.22 -10.90 -0.04
CA GLY A 151 -11.49 -11.01 -0.76
C GLY A 151 -11.35 -10.66 -2.23
N THR A 152 -12.39 -10.07 -2.82
CA THR A 152 -12.48 -9.83 -4.26
C THR A 152 -12.90 -8.41 -4.61
N VAL A 153 -12.48 -7.98 -5.79
CA VAL A 153 -13.03 -6.81 -6.47
C VAL A 153 -14.43 -7.14 -6.97
N ILE A 154 -15.36 -6.22 -6.81
CA ILE A 154 -16.76 -6.34 -7.24
C ILE A 154 -17.20 -5.09 -8.02
N GLU A 155 -18.24 -5.22 -8.83
CA GLU A 155 -18.94 -4.07 -9.36
C GLU A 155 -19.80 -3.41 -8.27
N GLY A 156 -19.95 -2.09 -8.35
CA GLY A 156 -20.83 -1.39 -7.44
C GLY A 156 -20.27 -0.09 -6.87
N THR A 157 -21.10 0.57 -6.09
CA THR A 157 -20.83 1.88 -5.49
C THR A 157 -20.50 1.84 -4.01
N HIS A 158 -20.52 0.63 -3.42
CA HIS A 158 -20.28 0.42 -2.00
C HIS A 158 -19.20 -0.62 -1.78
N LEU A 159 -18.19 -0.27 -1.00
CA LEU A 159 -17.25 -1.23 -0.45
C LEU A 159 -17.96 -2.07 0.61
N ILE A 160 -17.73 -3.37 0.62
CA ILE A 160 -18.23 -4.31 1.63
C ILE A 160 -17.03 -4.78 2.45
N ILE A 161 -16.96 -4.36 3.70
CA ILE A 161 -15.86 -4.68 4.63
C ILE A 161 -16.47 -5.39 5.82
N ASN A 162 -16.11 -6.64 6.06
CA ASN A 162 -16.66 -7.48 7.14
C ASN A 162 -18.20 -7.55 7.15
N GLY A 163 -18.84 -7.43 5.96
CA GLY A 163 -20.30 -7.39 5.81
C GLY A 163 -20.91 -5.99 5.90
N GLU A 164 -20.18 -5.00 6.39
CA GLU A 164 -20.64 -3.60 6.45
C GLU A 164 -20.46 -2.90 5.10
N ARG A 165 -21.43 -2.04 4.76
CA ARG A 165 -21.45 -1.31 3.48
C ARG A 165 -21.00 0.13 3.67
N VAL A 166 -19.93 0.51 2.96
CA VAL A 166 -19.39 1.87 2.97
C VAL A 166 -19.57 2.51 1.59
N SER A 167 -20.24 3.63 1.51
CA SER A 167 -20.46 4.34 0.25
C SER A 167 -19.16 4.95 -0.28
N ARG A 168 -18.79 4.63 -1.52
CA ARG A 168 -17.65 5.26 -2.23
C ARG A 168 -17.81 6.78 -2.35
N GLU A 169 -19.03 7.26 -2.59
CA GLU A 169 -19.31 8.70 -2.66
C GLU A 169 -19.05 9.40 -1.32
N ALA A 170 -19.42 8.76 -0.21
CA ALA A 170 -19.14 9.29 1.12
C ALA A 170 -17.63 9.36 1.40
N LEU A 171 -16.87 8.33 0.99
CA LEU A 171 -15.41 8.32 1.08
C LEU A 171 -14.77 9.42 0.23
N LEU A 172 -15.23 9.60 -1.01
CA LEU A 172 -14.75 10.66 -1.91
C LEU A 172 -14.99 12.07 -1.34
N LYS A 173 -16.12 12.30 -0.66
CA LYS A 173 -16.41 13.59 -0.02
C LYS A 173 -15.57 13.84 1.24
N ALA A 174 -15.06 12.79 1.86
CA ALA A 174 -14.26 12.88 3.08
C ALA A 174 -12.75 13.05 2.79
N CYS A 175 -12.31 12.78 1.56
CA CYS A 175 -10.93 13.00 1.09
C CYS A 175 -10.71 14.40 0.56
#